data_3906bc91c8cd71d676576136ee40ce50
#
_entry.id   3906bc91c8cd71d676576136ee40ce50
#
_cell.length_a   1.000
_cell.length_b   1.000
_cell.length_c   1.000
_cell.angle_alpha   90.00
_cell.angle_beta   90.00
_cell.angle_gamma   90.00
#
_symmetry.space_group_name_H-M   'P 1'
#
loop_
_entity.id
_entity.type
_entity.pdbx_description
1 polymer ?
#
loop_
_entity_poly.entity_id
_entity_poly.type
_entity_poly.pdbx_seq_one_letter_code
_entity_poly.pdbx_strand_id
1 'polypeptide(L)'
;CLAWITQHPKSSAGIMLRRLICQISHIKTHNDARWWVKELNKWYDEYEEFIKERTISPNGEKAYTHDNIRKAYLHAYRAIPDMFKFIDHPDIPKTTNALESFFGHLKDHMRLHRGLSFEHHRDFVKWYLYFRNEEQKKSVK
;
A
#
# COMPACT_ATOMS: atom_id res chain seq x y z
N CYS A 1 1.17 4.11 1.43
CA CYS A 1 1.52 5.14 2.44
C CYS A 1 2.77 5.93 2.06
N LEU A 2 3.88 5.29 1.68
CA LEU A 2 5.14 5.98 1.35
C LEU A 2 5.02 6.93 0.14
N ALA A 3 4.08 6.69 -0.76
CA ALA A 3 3.82 7.59 -1.88
C ALA A 3 3.38 9.01 -1.46
N TRP A 4 2.83 9.16 -0.27
CA TRP A 4 2.38 10.44 0.29
C TRP A 4 3.45 11.17 1.10
N ILE A 5 4.53 10.47 1.50
CA ILE A 5 5.62 11.03 2.29
C ILE A 5 6.89 11.02 1.44
N THR A 6 7.52 12.19 1.30
CA THR A 6 8.80 12.31 0.59
C THR A 6 9.88 11.44 1.22
N GLN A 7 10.93 11.09 0.48
CA GLN A 7 12.06 10.32 1.02
C GLN A 7 12.75 11.05 2.19
N HIS A 8 12.76 12.37 2.15
CA HIS A 8 13.38 13.23 3.17
C HIS A 8 12.35 14.25 3.67
N PRO A 9 11.40 13.84 4.54
CA PRO A 9 10.44 14.78 5.12
C PRO A 9 11.16 15.78 6.02
N LYS A 10 10.74 17.05 5.96
CA LYS A 10 11.36 18.13 6.75
C LYS A 10 10.76 18.26 8.14
N SER A 11 9.51 17.86 8.35
CA SER A 11 8.83 17.95 9.64
C SER A 11 9.11 16.73 10.49
N SER A 12 9.18 16.92 11.82
CA SER A 12 9.30 15.82 12.79
C SER A 12 8.16 14.80 12.63
N ALA A 13 6.93 15.27 12.47
CA ALA A 13 5.76 14.45 12.21
C ALA A 13 5.96 13.53 10.99
N GLY A 14 6.44 14.08 9.87
CA GLY A 14 6.72 13.32 8.65
C GLY A 14 7.85 12.30 8.81
N ILE A 15 8.93 12.67 9.51
CA ILE A 15 10.08 11.79 9.79
C ILE A 15 9.64 10.59 10.62
N MET A 16 8.89 10.84 11.71
CA MET A 16 8.44 9.78 12.62
C MET A 16 7.41 8.88 11.95
N LEU A 17 6.42 9.45 11.24
CA LEU A 17 5.43 8.65 10.51
C LEU A 17 6.08 7.77 9.43
N ARG A 18 7.04 8.32 8.68
CA ARG A 18 7.79 7.55 7.68
C ARG A 18 8.54 6.37 8.34
N ARG A 19 9.18 6.60 9.48
CA ARG A 19 9.87 5.54 10.23
C ARG A 19 8.91 4.43 10.65
N LEU A 20 7.74 4.79 11.20
CA LEU A 20 6.70 3.82 11.57
C LEU A 20 6.21 3.01 10.35
N ILE A 21 5.95 3.67 9.23
CA ILE A 21 5.50 2.97 8.01
C ILE A 21 6.58 1.99 7.50
N CYS A 22 7.85 2.37 7.54
CA CYS A 22 8.94 1.47 7.14
C CYS A 22 9.06 0.24 8.05
N GLN A 23 8.68 0.33 9.33
CA GLN A 23 8.72 -0.79 10.27
C GLN A 23 7.66 -1.87 9.98
N ILE A 24 6.60 -1.57 9.22
CA ILE A 24 5.56 -2.55 8.85
C ILE A 24 6.17 -3.80 8.22
N SER A 25 7.22 -3.64 7.41
CA SER A 25 7.90 -4.77 6.77
C SER A 25 8.56 -5.76 7.75
N HIS A 26 8.88 -5.32 8.97
CA HIS A 26 9.55 -6.11 10.00
C HIS A 26 8.58 -6.82 10.95
N ILE A 27 7.29 -6.48 10.92
CA ILE A 27 6.26 -7.10 11.76
C ILE A 27 6.11 -8.57 11.37
N LYS A 28 6.21 -9.46 12.37
CA LYS A 28 6.09 -10.92 12.20
C LYS A 28 5.09 -11.55 13.16
N THR A 29 4.83 -10.91 14.30
CA THR A 29 4.00 -11.44 15.37
C THR A 29 2.86 -10.49 15.73
N HIS A 30 1.83 -11.03 16.39
CA HIS A 30 0.75 -10.20 16.95
C HIS A 30 1.24 -9.17 17.97
N ASN A 31 2.31 -9.49 18.71
CA ASN A 31 2.90 -8.54 19.66
C ASN A 31 3.53 -7.35 18.93
N ASP A 32 4.24 -7.61 17.83
CA ASP A 32 4.80 -6.56 16.98
C ASP A 32 3.69 -5.67 16.40
N ALA A 33 2.61 -6.32 15.90
CA ALA A 33 1.45 -5.61 15.35
C ALA A 33 0.78 -4.71 16.41
N ARG A 34 0.54 -5.23 17.62
CA ARG A 34 -0.03 -4.43 18.73
C ARG A 34 0.87 -3.28 19.12
N TRP A 35 2.17 -3.51 19.21
CA TRP A 35 3.15 -2.46 19.49
C TRP A 35 3.09 -1.37 18.41
N TRP A 36 3.09 -1.77 17.14
CA TRP A 36 3.04 -0.84 16.02
C TRP A 36 1.77 0.03 16.02
N VAL A 37 0.60 -0.58 16.25
CA VAL A 37 -0.68 0.16 16.38
C VAL A 37 -0.63 1.15 17.54
N LYS A 38 -0.05 0.75 18.68
CA LYS A 38 0.12 1.64 19.83
C LYS A 38 1.01 2.83 19.49
N GLU A 39 2.12 2.61 18.79
CA GLU A 39 3.02 3.70 18.40
C GLU A 39 2.39 4.61 17.34
N LEU A 40 1.57 4.07 16.42
CA LEU A 40 0.80 4.89 15.48
C LEU A 40 -0.22 5.78 16.18
N ASN A 41 -0.91 5.26 17.21
CA ASN A 41 -1.85 6.05 18.01
C ASN A 41 -1.14 7.13 18.80
N LYS A 42 -0.01 6.83 19.44
CA LYS A 42 0.82 7.85 20.13
C LYS A 42 1.25 8.97 19.16
N TRP A 43 1.68 8.57 17.96
CA TRP A 43 2.03 9.55 16.93
C TRP A 43 0.84 10.44 16.59
N TYR A 44 -0.36 9.87 16.49
CA TYR A 44 -1.56 10.66 16.23
C TYR A 44 -1.86 11.63 17.37
N ASP A 45 -1.81 11.18 18.62
CA ASP A 45 -2.06 12.03 19.79
C ASP A 45 -1.06 13.20 19.87
N GLU A 46 0.20 12.98 19.50
CA GLU A 46 1.25 14.01 19.49
C GLU A 46 1.09 15.02 18.35
N TYR A 47 0.66 14.55 17.17
CA TYR A 47 0.61 15.38 15.95
C TYR A 47 -0.81 15.66 15.44
N GLU A 48 -1.84 15.41 16.24
CA GLU A 48 -3.24 15.61 15.85
C GLU A 48 -3.51 17.05 15.39
N GLU A 49 -3.10 18.02 16.16
CA GLU A 49 -3.28 19.44 15.82
C GLU A 49 -2.52 19.81 14.54
N PHE A 50 -1.28 19.34 14.41
CA PHE A 50 -0.46 19.57 13.24
C PHE A 50 -1.12 19.04 11.94
N ILE A 51 -1.68 17.84 11.95
CA ILE A 51 -2.32 17.26 10.74
C ILE A 51 -3.72 17.82 10.49
N LYS A 52 -4.34 18.46 11.48
CA LYS A 52 -5.63 19.15 11.35
C LYS A 52 -5.49 20.62 10.97
N GLU A 53 -4.29 21.16 10.99
CA GLU A 53 -4.02 22.54 10.60
C GLU A 53 -4.53 22.81 9.18
N ARG A 54 -5.20 23.98 9.03
CA ARG A 54 -5.77 24.40 7.75
C ARG A 54 -5.25 25.77 7.36
N THR A 55 -4.89 25.88 6.09
CA THR A 55 -4.52 27.14 5.45
C THR A 55 -5.65 27.59 4.52
N ILE A 56 -5.91 28.89 4.50
CA ILE A 56 -6.87 29.49 3.56
C ILE A 56 -6.06 29.88 2.32
N SER A 57 -6.44 29.31 1.18
CA SER A 57 -5.87 29.66 -0.12
C SER A 57 -6.24 31.10 -0.50
N PRO A 58 -5.49 31.79 -1.36
CA PRO A 58 -5.84 33.09 -1.91
C PRO A 58 -7.26 33.14 -2.54
N ASN A 59 -7.76 31.99 -2.97
CA ASN A 59 -9.12 31.85 -3.53
C ASN A 59 -10.20 31.64 -2.45
N GLY A 60 -9.85 31.75 -1.14
CA GLY A 60 -10.79 31.55 -0.02
C GLY A 60 -11.10 30.09 0.34
N GLU A 61 -10.51 29.12 -0.36
CA GLU A 61 -10.70 27.70 -0.05
C GLU A 61 -9.85 27.26 1.16
N LYS A 62 -10.50 26.50 2.06
CA LYS A 62 -9.82 25.90 3.22
C LYS A 62 -9.21 24.56 2.83
N ALA A 63 -7.88 24.45 2.84
CA ALA A 63 -7.14 23.21 2.60
C ALA A 63 -6.35 22.80 3.85
N TYR A 64 -6.05 21.49 3.99
CA TYR A 64 -5.15 21.02 5.03
C TYR A 64 -3.71 21.40 4.68
N THR A 65 -3.02 22.08 5.60
CA THR A 65 -1.63 22.52 5.45
C THR A 65 -0.70 21.32 5.21
N HIS A 66 -0.95 20.23 5.93
CA HIS A 66 -0.13 19.01 5.92
C HIS A 66 -0.87 17.81 5.33
N ASP A 67 -1.61 18.02 4.22
CA ASP A 67 -2.53 17.02 3.64
C ASP A 67 -1.85 15.71 3.26
N ASN A 68 -0.61 15.74 2.76
CA ASN A 68 0.13 14.53 2.40
C ASN A 68 0.43 13.65 3.63
N ILE A 69 0.88 14.26 4.74
CA ILE A 69 1.15 13.53 5.99
C ILE A 69 -0.15 12.98 6.56
N ARG A 70 -1.21 13.79 6.55
CA ARG A 70 -2.55 13.40 6.95
C ARG A 70 -3.08 12.21 6.12
N LYS A 71 -2.95 12.26 4.79
CA LYS A 71 -3.34 11.16 3.89
C LYS A 71 -2.54 9.88 4.17
N ALA A 72 -1.24 10.00 4.41
CA ALA A 72 -0.39 8.85 4.74
C ALA A 72 -0.83 8.17 6.04
N TYR A 73 -1.10 8.97 7.09
CA TYR A 73 -1.64 8.47 8.36
C TYR A 73 -2.99 7.78 8.16
N LEU A 74 -3.95 8.45 7.53
CA LEU A 74 -5.29 7.89 7.31
C LEU A 74 -5.26 6.60 6.50
N HIS A 75 -4.37 6.50 5.52
CA HIS A 75 -4.20 5.29 4.74
C HIS A 75 -3.64 4.15 5.60
N ALA A 76 -2.63 4.42 6.42
CA ALA A 76 -2.07 3.44 7.35
C ALA A 76 -3.12 2.99 8.39
N TYR A 77 -3.83 3.93 8.99
CA TYR A 77 -4.86 3.68 9.99
C TYR A 77 -6.01 2.81 9.44
N ARG A 78 -6.51 3.14 8.27
CA ARG A 78 -7.60 2.39 7.61
C ARG A 78 -7.20 0.97 7.20
N ALA A 79 -5.92 0.74 6.97
CA ALA A 79 -5.42 -0.57 6.60
C ALA A 79 -5.26 -1.53 7.81
N ILE A 80 -5.26 -1.03 9.05
CA ILE A 80 -5.02 -1.84 10.27
C ILE A 80 -5.85 -3.13 10.31
N PRO A 81 -7.18 -3.13 10.03
CA PRO A 81 -8.01 -4.34 10.15
C PRO A 81 -7.55 -5.49 9.26
N ASP A 82 -6.93 -5.17 8.13
CA ASP A 82 -6.55 -6.16 7.12
C ASP A 82 -5.03 -6.35 7.00
N MET A 83 -4.25 -5.37 7.43
CA MET A 83 -2.81 -5.29 7.21
C MET A 83 -2.03 -6.44 7.84
N PHE A 84 -2.54 -7.04 8.93
CA PHE A 84 -1.84 -8.06 9.72
C PHE A 84 -2.45 -9.45 9.57
N LYS A 85 -3.40 -9.66 8.65
CA LYS A 85 -4.04 -10.97 8.42
C LYS A 85 -3.04 -12.06 8.02
N PHE A 86 -1.93 -11.70 7.39
CA PHE A 86 -0.87 -12.66 7.03
C PHE A 86 -0.24 -13.36 8.26
N ILE A 87 -0.42 -12.82 9.49
CA ILE A 87 0.10 -13.44 10.70
C ILE A 87 -0.69 -14.71 11.04
N ASP A 88 -2.01 -14.70 10.85
CA ASP A 88 -2.90 -15.82 11.10
C ASP A 88 -3.04 -16.74 9.88
N HIS A 89 -2.77 -16.21 8.70
CA HIS A 89 -2.94 -16.88 7.42
C HIS A 89 -1.62 -16.87 6.62
N PRO A 90 -0.73 -17.88 6.84
CA PRO A 90 0.57 -17.96 6.17
C PRO A 90 0.48 -18.07 4.64
N ASP A 91 -0.67 -18.47 4.11
CA ASP A 91 -1.00 -18.54 2.69
C ASP A 91 -1.23 -17.14 2.06
N ILE A 92 -1.48 -16.11 2.89
CA ILE A 92 -1.63 -14.74 2.43
C ILE A 92 -0.23 -14.10 2.34
N PRO A 93 0.22 -13.70 1.14
CA PRO A 93 1.52 -13.04 1.00
C PRO A 93 1.53 -11.68 1.73
N LYS A 94 2.61 -11.41 2.45
CA LYS A 94 2.83 -10.17 3.21
C LYS A 94 2.82 -8.91 2.34
N THR A 95 3.13 -9.04 1.05
CA THR A 95 3.21 -7.93 0.10
C THR A 95 2.53 -8.29 -1.22
N THR A 96 2.06 -7.28 -1.94
CA THR A 96 1.49 -7.43 -3.28
C THR A 96 2.53 -7.44 -4.39
N ASN A 97 3.83 -7.38 -4.06
CA ASN A 97 4.90 -7.25 -5.06
C ASN A 97 4.88 -8.36 -6.12
N ALA A 98 4.63 -9.60 -5.70
CA ALA A 98 4.51 -10.72 -6.64
C ALA A 98 3.31 -10.54 -7.59
N LEU A 99 2.20 -10.05 -7.07
CA LEU A 99 1.00 -9.76 -7.84
C LEU A 99 1.21 -8.56 -8.78
N GLU A 100 1.88 -7.51 -8.32
CA GLU A 100 2.23 -6.35 -9.13
C GLU A 100 3.17 -6.73 -10.28
N SER A 101 4.19 -7.55 -9.99
CA SER A 101 5.08 -8.11 -11.02
C SER A 101 4.30 -8.95 -12.03
N PHE A 102 3.43 -9.81 -11.56
CA PHE A 102 2.57 -10.64 -12.41
C PHE A 102 1.71 -9.78 -13.36
N PHE A 103 1.02 -8.78 -12.83
CA PHE A 103 0.21 -7.87 -13.65
C PHE A 103 1.06 -6.97 -14.56
N GLY A 104 2.29 -6.65 -14.16
CA GLY A 104 3.27 -5.99 -15.02
C GLY A 104 3.54 -6.80 -16.27
N HIS A 105 3.93 -8.06 -16.10
CA HIS A 105 4.17 -8.98 -17.22
C HIS A 105 2.93 -9.20 -18.11
N LEU A 106 1.75 -9.38 -17.49
CA LEU A 106 0.50 -9.50 -18.24
C LEU A 106 0.24 -8.27 -19.12
N LYS A 107 0.42 -7.06 -18.56
CA LYS A 107 0.24 -5.80 -19.30
C LYS A 107 1.24 -5.68 -20.46
N ASP A 108 2.47 -6.10 -20.27
CA ASP A 108 3.49 -6.05 -21.32
C ASP A 108 3.13 -7.01 -22.47
N HIS A 109 2.67 -8.21 -22.16
CA HIS A 109 2.13 -9.12 -23.18
C HIS A 109 0.92 -8.52 -23.91
N MET A 110 -0.02 -7.92 -23.19
CA MET A 110 -1.17 -7.28 -23.82
C MET A 110 -0.79 -6.11 -24.73
N ARG A 111 0.29 -5.37 -24.41
CA ARG A 111 0.81 -4.29 -25.27
C ARG A 111 1.30 -4.78 -26.62
N LEU A 112 1.84 -6.00 -26.69
CA LEU A 112 2.27 -6.62 -27.94
C LEU A 112 1.07 -6.96 -28.86
N HIS A 113 -0.12 -7.09 -28.30
CA HIS A 113 -1.36 -7.46 -28.99
C HIS A 113 -2.37 -6.31 -29.09
N ARG A 114 -1.91 -5.09 -29.37
CA ARG A 114 -2.74 -3.87 -29.40
C ARG A 114 -3.91 -3.91 -30.40
N GLY A 115 -3.87 -4.79 -31.39
CA GLY A 115 -4.92 -4.92 -32.42
C GLY A 115 -6.05 -5.88 -32.07
N LEU A 116 -6.05 -6.50 -30.90
CA LEU A 116 -7.09 -7.44 -30.50
C LEU A 116 -8.39 -6.72 -30.14
N SER A 117 -9.53 -7.32 -30.52
CA SER A 117 -10.83 -6.90 -30.03
C SER A 117 -10.95 -7.10 -28.50
N PHE A 118 -11.93 -6.48 -27.88
CA PHE A 118 -12.17 -6.65 -26.43
C PHE A 118 -12.39 -8.12 -26.04
N GLU A 119 -13.10 -8.88 -26.86
CA GLU A 119 -13.33 -10.31 -26.62
C GLU A 119 -12.04 -11.11 -26.67
N HIS A 120 -11.21 -10.88 -27.67
CA HIS A 120 -9.91 -11.53 -27.80
C HIS A 120 -8.96 -11.16 -26.65
N HIS A 121 -8.97 -9.89 -26.18
CA HIS A 121 -8.22 -9.50 -24.99
C HIS A 121 -8.69 -10.26 -23.75
N ARG A 122 -9.99 -10.37 -23.53
CA ARG A 122 -10.56 -11.13 -22.42
C ARG A 122 -10.15 -12.60 -22.46
N ASP A 123 -10.21 -13.22 -23.63
CA ASP A 123 -9.86 -14.63 -23.80
C ASP A 123 -8.34 -14.85 -23.68
N PHE A 124 -7.52 -13.93 -24.17
CA PHE A 124 -6.08 -13.91 -23.92
C PHE A 124 -5.76 -13.90 -22.42
N VAL A 125 -6.39 -13.02 -21.63
CA VAL A 125 -6.19 -12.97 -20.19
C VAL A 125 -6.57 -14.28 -19.51
N LYS A 126 -7.70 -14.91 -19.89
CA LYS A 126 -8.12 -16.22 -19.35
C LYS A 126 -7.09 -17.31 -19.64
N TRP A 127 -6.60 -17.40 -20.87
CA TRP A 127 -5.58 -18.37 -21.25
C TRP A 127 -4.25 -18.12 -20.54
N TYR A 128 -3.81 -16.88 -20.45
CA TYR A 128 -2.60 -16.51 -19.73
C TYR A 128 -2.67 -16.94 -18.26
N LEU A 129 -3.77 -16.68 -17.57
CA LEU A 129 -3.99 -17.09 -16.18
C LEU A 129 -4.02 -18.62 -16.05
N TYR A 130 -4.69 -19.31 -16.96
CA TYR A 130 -4.76 -20.78 -16.94
C TYR A 130 -3.38 -21.41 -17.06
N PHE A 131 -2.60 -21.06 -18.07
CA PHE A 131 -1.28 -21.64 -18.27
C PHE A 131 -0.33 -21.31 -17.11
N ARG A 132 -0.39 -20.10 -16.58
CA ARG A 132 0.45 -19.70 -15.46
C ARG A 132 0.14 -20.49 -14.19
N ASN A 133 -1.13 -20.76 -13.91
CA ASN A 133 -1.54 -21.60 -12.79
C ASN A 133 -1.09 -23.07 -12.97
N GLU A 134 -1.13 -23.60 -14.18
CA GLU A 134 -0.65 -24.95 -14.46
C GLU A 134 0.88 -25.07 -14.29
N GLU A 135 1.64 -24.05 -14.68
CA GLU A 135 3.09 -24.00 -14.44
C GLU A 135 3.42 -24.00 -12.94
N GLN A 136 2.70 -23.21 -12.14
CA GLN A 136 2.89 -23.18 -10.69
C GLN A 136 2.59 -24.52 -10.03
N LYS A 137 1.53 -25.22 -10.43
CA LYS A 137 1.21 -26.58 -9.92
C LYS A 137 2.32 -27.58 -10.21
N LYS A 138 3.01 -27.46 -11.34
CA LYS A 138 4.13 -28.34 -11.71
C LYS A 138 5.41 -28.05 -10.93
N SER A 139 5.60 -26.79 -10.50
CA SER A 139 6.78 -26.35 -9.75
C SER A 139 6.73 -26.73 -8.25
N VAL A 140 5.57 -27.12 -7.74
CA VAL A 140 5.33 -27.49 -6.32
C VAL A 140 5.46 -29.02 -6.10
N LYS A 141 5.65 -29.80 -7.17
CA LYS A 141 5.96 -31.24 -7.10
C LYS A 141 7.46 -31.48 -7.19
#